data_502e26a331984e12e8431ae71a6100d7
#
_entry.id   502e26a331984e12e8431ae71a6100d7
#
_cell.length_a   1.000
_cell.length_b   1.000
_cell.length_c   1.000
_cell.angle_alpha   90.00
_cell.angle_beta   90.00
_cell.angle_gamma   90.00
#
_symmetry.space_group_name_H-M   'P 1'
#
loop_
_entity.id
_entity.type
_entity.pdbx_description
1 polymer ?
#
loop_
_entity_poly.entity_id
_entity_poly.type
_entity_poly.pdbx_seq_one_letter_code
_entity_poly.pdbx_strand_id
1 'polypeptide(L)'
;MSEEKTKENRIAVVSILVADRVVSEQINTVLSEFGDWSIARMGIPYKEKGVSILSIVMDAPVEKVNTLTGKIGKMKGVSVKALFGKM
;
A
#
# COMPACT_ATOMS: atom_id res chain seq x y z
N MET A 1 6.14 25.73 -2.91
CA MET A 1 5.67 25.21 -2.01
C MET A 1 4.77 24.16 -2.35
N SER A 2 3.54 24.36 -2.51
CA SER A 2 2.67 23.28 -2.85
C SER A 2 2.96 22.75 -4.20
N GLU A 3 3.47 23.54 -5.09
CA GLU A 3 3.81 23.06 -6.39
C GLU A 3 4.87 22.03 -6.35
N GLU A 4 5.82 22.19 -5.48
CA GLU A 4 6.88 21.24 -5.39
C GLU A 4 6.37 19.93 -4.91
N LYS A 5 5.42 19.94 -3.97
CA LYS A 5 4.86 18.71 -3.51
C LYS A 5 4.12 18.02 -4.62
N THR A 6 3.40 18.76 -5.42
CA THR A 6 2.67 18.18 -6.53
C THR A 6 3.60 17.51 -7.51
N LYS A 7 4.75 18.10 -7.76
CA LYS A 7 5.69 17.52 -8.68
C LYS A 7 6.23 16.21 -8.21
N GLU A 8 6.30 16.04 -6.90
CA GLU A 8 6.86 14.83 -6.38
C GLU A 8 5.86 13.70 -6.31
N ASN A 9 4.60 14.02 -6.48
CA ASN A 9 3.59 12.97 -6.39
C ASN A 9 3.61 12.11 -7.64
N ARG A 10 3.42 10.83 -7.43
CA ARG A 10 3.32 9.88 -8.52
C ARG A 10 2.16 8.95 -8.27
N ILE A 11 1.61 8.44 -9.35
CA ILE A 11 0.61 7.40 -9.23
C ILE A 11 1.34 6.10 -8.97
N ALA A 12 0.92 5.39 -7.96
CA ALA A 12 1.51 4.10 -7.61
C ALA A 12 0.42 3.10 -7.31
N VAL A 13 0.67 1.85 -7.67
CA VAL A 13 -0.22 0.77 -7.30
C VAL A 13 0.57 -0.12 -6.36
N VAL A 14 0.08 -0.26 -5.13
CA VAL A 14 0.75 -1.06 -4.12
C VAL A 14 -0.03 -2.35 -3.98
N SER A 15 0.64 -3.47 -4.20
CA SER A 15 0.03 -4.79 -4.10
C SER A 15 0.55 -5.49 -2.87
N ILE A 16 -0.35 -6.06 -2.10
CA ILE A 16 -0.02 -6.70 -0.83
C ILE A 16 -0.69 -8.07 -0.77
N LEU A 17 0.12 -9.07 -0.44
CA LEU A 17 -0.40 -10.42 -0.22
C LEU A 17 -0.17 -10.75 1.24
N VAL A 18 -1.22 -11.11 1.95
CA VAL A 18 -1.16 -11.35 3.38
C VAL A 18 -1.53 -12.80 3.66
N ALA A 19 -0.56 -13.56 4.13
CA ALA A 19 -0.80 -14.97 4.43
C ALA A 19 -1.19 -15.19 5.89
N ASP A 20 -1.07 -14.15 6.73
CA ASP A 20 -1.34 -14.27 8.15
C ASP A 20 -2.46 -13.33 8.55
N ARG A 21 -3.58 -13.90 9.01
CA ARG A 21 -4.73 -13.11 9.40
C ARG A 21 -4.45 -12.14 10.51
N VAL A 22 -3.56 -12.50 11.41
CA VAL A 22 -3.28 -11.69 12.57
C VAL A 22 -2.72 -10.33 12.15
N VAL A 23 -1.98 -10.29 11.04
CA VAL A 23 -1.36 -9.06 10.60
C VAL A 23 -2.30 -8.15 9.85
N SER A 24 -3.46 -8.65 9.47
CA SER A 24 -4.40 -7.87 8.67
C SER A 24 -4.79 -6.57 9.35
N GLU A 25 -5.02 -6.62 10.65
CA GLU A 25 -5.40 -5.41 11.36
C GLU A 25 -4.27 -4.42 11.42
N GLN A 26 -3.06 -4.92 11.55
CA GLN A 26 -1.90 -4.05 11.58
C GLN A 26 -1.74 -3.36 10.23
N ILE A 27 -1.99 -4.09 9.16
CA ILE A 27 -1.91 -3.52 7.84
C ILE A 27 -2.96 -2.43 7.66
N ASN A 28 -4.19 -2.68 8.12
CA ASN A 28 -5.24 -1.68 8.02
C ASN A 28 -4.88 -0.42 8.79
N THR A 29 -4.24 -0.57 9.93
CA THR A 29 -3.83 0.58 10.71
C THR A 29 -2.79 1.40 9.94
N VAL A 30 -1.81 0.73 9.35
CA VAL A 30 -0.80 1.43 8.57
C VAL A 30 -1.43 2.11 7.37
N LEU A 31 -2.32 1.41 6.67
CA LEU A 31 -2.95 1.99 5.49
C LEU A 31 -3.76 3.23 5.82
N SER A 32 -4.40 3.25 6.98
CA SER A 32 -5.20 4.40 7.35
C SER A 32 -4.32 5.63 7.59
N GLU A 33 -3.06 5.44 7.97
CA GLU A 33 -2.14 6.55 8.15
C GLU A 33 -1.84 7.22 6.81
N PHE A 34 -2.00 6.51 5.72
CA PHE A 34 -1.70 7.02 4.40
C PHE A 34 -2.96 7.31 3.59
N GLY A 35 -4.08 7.41 4.27
CA GLY A 35 -5.37 7.59 3.61
C GLY A 35 -5.47 8.82 2.75
N ASP A 36 -4.76 9.90 3.14
CA ASP A 36 -4.84 11.15 2.38
C ASP A 36 -4.27 11.00 0.97
N TRP A 37 -3.41 10.02 0.76
CA TRP A 37 -2.81 9.81 -0.55
C TRP A 37 -3.42 8.63 -1.29
N SER A 38 -4.42 8.00 -0.70
CA SER A 38 -5.03 6.81 -1.30
C SER A 38 -6.22 7.23 -2.16
N ILE A 39 -6.22 6.80 -3.41
CA ILE A 39 -7.31 7.10 -4.32
C ILE A 39 -8.35 6.01 -4.27
N ALA A 40 -7.91 4.77 -4.20
CA ALA A 40 -8.83 3.64 -4.23
C ALA A 40 -8.16 2.44 -3.59
N ARG A 41 -8.97 1.51 -3.16
CA ARG A 41 -8.46 0.34 -2.48
C ARG A 41 -9.39 -0.84 -2.79
N MET A 42 -8.80 -2.00 -3.02
CA MET A 42 -9.56 -3.21 -3.27
C MET A 42 -8.97 -4.32 -2.43
N GLY A 43 -9.82 -5.09 -1.79
CA GLY A 43 -9.38 -6.22 -0.98
C GLY A 43 -10.14 -7.46 -1.36
N ILE A 44 -9.44 -8.58 -1.48
CA ILE A 44 -10.02 -9.85 -1.83
C ILE A 44 -9.52 -10.91 -0.87
N PRO A 45 -10.39 -11.45 -0.01
CA PRO A 45 -9.99 -12.56 0.83
C PRO A 45 -10.11 -13.83 0.00
N TYR A 46 -8.98 -14.47 -0.25
CA TYR A 46 -8.97 -15.67 -1.07
C TYR A 46 -8.79 -16.88 -0.16
N LYS A 47 -9.89 -17.40 0.30
CA LYS A 47 -9.89 -18.45 1.30
C LYS A 47 -9.26 -19.74 0.84
N GLU A 48 -9.37 -20.04 -0.44
CA GLU A 48 -8.83 -21.29 -0.96
C GLU A 48 -7.35 -21.42 -0.76
N LYS A 49 -6.65 -20.31 -0.75
CA LYS A 49 -5.21 -20.31 -0.53
C LYS A 49 -4.82 -19.72 0.80
N GLY A 50 -5.80 -19.32 1.58
CA GLY A 50 -5.53 -18.76 2.90
C GLY A 50 -4.83 -17.43 2.85
N VAL A 51 -5.03 -16.64 1.80
CA VAL A 51 -4.37 -15.35 1.68
C VAL A 51 -5.39 -14.26 1.44
N SER A 52 -5.03 -13.05 1.85
CA SER A 52 -5.79 -11.86 1.49
C SER A 52 -4.95 -11.05 0.52
N ILE A 53 -5.61 -10.50 -0.47
CA ILE A 53 -4.94 -9.73 -1.50
C ILE A 53 -5.45 -8.31 -1.43
N LEU A 54 -4.54 -7.34 -1.32
CA LEU A 54 -4.92 -5.93 -1.26
C LEU A 54 -4.24 -5.18 -2.38
N SER A 55 -4.97 -4.28 -2.99
CA SER A 55 -4.41 -3.42 -4.02
C SER A 55 -4.83 -2.00 -3.70
N ILE A 56 -3.86 -1.11 -3.56
CA ILE A 56 -4.12 0.28 -3.21
C ILE A 56 -3.55 1.17 -4.31
N VAL A 57 -4.38 2.08 -4.80
CA VAL A 57 -3.92 3.06 -5.79
C VAL A 57 -3.65 4.35 -5.04
N MET A 58 -2.47 4.91 -5.22
CA MET A 58 -2.04 6.09 -4.49
C MET A 58 -1.56 7.17 -5.44
N ASP A 59 -1.73 8.41 -5.01
CA ASP A 59 -1.16 9.56 -5.68
C ASP A 59 -0.38 10.27 -4.58
N ALA A 60 0.91 10.03 -4.53
CA ALA A 60 1.70 10.40 -3.37
C ALA A 60 3.15 10.61 -3.72
N PRO A 61 3.89 11.34 -2.86
CA PRO A 61 5.34 11.44 -3.05
C PRO A 61 5.95 10.03 -2.96
N VAL A 62 6.97 9.80 -3.75
CA VAL A 62 7.64 8.51 -3.78
C VAL A 62 8.08 8.10 -2.37
N GLU A 63 8.54 9.04 -1.57
CA GLU A 63 8.97 8.74 -0.22
C GLU A 63 7.85 8.13 0.61
N LYS A 64 6.64 8.66 0.44
CA LYS A 64 5.52 8.15 1.23
C LYS A 64 5.16 6.73 0.83
N VAL A 65 5.22 6.44 -0.46
CA VAL A 65 4.95 5.09 -0.93
C VAL A 65 6.01 4.13 -0.40
N ASN A 66 7.27 4.57 -0.44
CA ASN A 66 8.35 3.72 0.05
C ASN A 66 8.27 3.51 1.57
N THR A 67 7.82 4.52 2.31
CA THR A 67 7.63 4.36 3.74
C THR A 67 6.54 3.33 4.01
N LEU A 68 5.46 3.40 3.26
CA LEU A 68 4.35 2.47 3.41
C LEU A 68 4.82 1.05 3.12
N THR A 69 5.47 0.82 1.98
CA THR A 69 5.90 -0.53 1.63
C THR A 69 6.95 -1.04 2.60
N GLY A 70 7.79 -0.15 3.12
CA GLY A 70 8.77 -0.55 4.12
C GLY A 70 8.14 -1.02 5.41
N LYS A 71 7.11 -0.31 5.86
CA LYS A 71 6.43 -0.69 7.09
C LYS A 71 5.71 -2.02 6.93
N ILE A 72 5.02 -2.18 5.80
CA ILE A 72 4.24 -3.38 5.58
C ILE A 72 5.15 -4.57 5.28
N GLY A 73 6.21 -4.33 4.55
CA GLY A 73 7.12 -5.42 4.16
C GLY A 73 7.83 -6.09 5.32
N LYS A 74 7.87 -5.43 6.48
CA LYS A 74 8.50 -6.02 7.64
C LYS A 74 7.60 -6.98 8.36
N MET A 75 6.33 -6.99 8.03
CA MET A 75 5.37 -7.82 8.76
C MET A 75 5.50 -9.26 8.31
N LYS A 76 5.32 -10.16 9.26
CA LYS A 76 5.45 -11.58 8.98
C LYS A 76 4.35 -12.06 8.06
N GLY A 77 4.71 -12.87 7.07
CA GLY A 77 3.72 -13.45 6.17
C GLY A 77 3.14 -12.47 5.16
N VAL A 78 3.83 -11.36 4.93
CA VAL A 78 3.34 -10.33 4.02
C VAL A 78 4.33 -10.13 2.89
N SER A 79 3.79 -10.06 1.66
CA SER A 79 4.56 -9.69 0.49
C SER A 79 4.01 -8.38 -0.03
N VAL A 80 4.86 -7.44 -0.36
CA VAL A 80 4.39 -6.14 -0.84
C VAL A 80 5.29 -5.65 -1.97
N LYS A 81 4.67 -4.98 -2.93
CA LYS A 81 5.39 -4.44 -4.06
C LYS A 81 4.66 -3.21 -4.57
N ALA A 82 5.40 -2.21 -4.99
CA ALA A 82 4.81 -0.99 -5.55
C ALA A 82 5.22 -0.84 -6.99
N LEU A 83 4.26 -0.46 -7.81
CA LEU A 83 4.50 -0.16 -9.20
C LEU A 83 4.23 1.32 -9.40
N PHE A 84 5.23 2.06 -9.85
CA PHE A 84 5.08 3.49 -10.05
C PHE A 84 4.80 3.81 -11.51
N GLY A 85 3.88 4.74 -11.70
CA GLY A 85 3.63 5.24 -13.05
C GLY A 85 4.77 6.12 -13.51
N LYS A 86 4.84 6.35 -14.77
CA LYS A 86 5.89 7.17 -15.35
C LYS A 86 5.59 8.65 -15.30
N MET A 87 4.39 9.03 -14.97
CA MET A 87 4.05 10.45 -14.93
C MET A 87 4.10 11.00 -13.53
#